data_8be835c0a5d984aa0ffef2ee8d46f5ce
#
_entry.id   8be835c0a5d984aa0ffef2ee8d46f5ce
#
_cell.length_a   1.000
_cell.length_b   1.000
_cell.length_c   1.000
_cell.angle_alpha   90.00
_cell.angle_beta   90.00
_cell.angle_gamma   90.00
#
_symmetry.space_group_name_H-M   'P 1'
#
loop_
_entity.id
_entity.type
_entity.pdbx_description
1 polymer ?
#
loop_
_entity_poly.entity_id
_entity_poly.type
_entity_poly.pdbx_seq_one_letter_code
_entity_poly.pdbx_strand_id
1 'polypeptide(L)'
;MKVAFWSSVRGKSCVTSNLACMGILASLDSANRQRKTILFENHHNLMNLESSLFSEFSKDQVREECQYEGYRGMEEVLYAVEKGHIYSSREIFQNARGCLGEKLFYLPQKREGNPDIFEYRMSRDCQAVLQYLERYNDLVMIDTSCSFLNSSRRILEEADLVVVNLFQNEAALSHFFSNYSNIRKKAFYLIGNYEGDSCMTRGEILKRYRIPGSHL
;
A
#
# COMPACT_ATOMS: atom_id res chain seq x y z
N MET A 1 6.00 -9.26 7.34
CA MET A 1 5.07 -8.31 7.99
C MET A 1 4.28 -7.56 6.90
N LYS A 2 2.97 -7.47 7.06
CA LYS A 2 2.04 -6.81 6.12
C LYS A 2 1.56 -5.48 6.70
N VAL A 3 1.74 -4.38 5.97
CA VAL A 3 1.31 -3.05 6.39
C VAL A 3 0.39 -2.46 5.32
N ALA A 4 -0.87 -2.26 5.66
CA ALA A 4 -1.83 -1.62 4.77
C ALA A 4 -1.87 -0.10 5.03
N PHE A 5 -1.76 0.69 3.98
CA PHE A 5 -1.99 2.14 3.99
C PHE A 5 -3.40 2.41 3.49
N TRP A 6 -4.17 3.11 4.29
CA TRP A 6 -5.59 3.30 4.03
C TRP A 6 -6.10 4.63 4.56
N SER A 7 -7.21 5.10 4.03
CA SER A 7 -7.98 6.23 4.56
C SER A 7 -9.47 5.97 4.41
N SER A 8 -10.28 6.51 5.31
CA SER A 8 -11.73 6.54 5.16
C SER A 8 -12.22 7.62 4.18
N VAL A 9 -11.31 8.45 3.65
CA VAL A 9 -11.63 9.57 2.76
C VAL A 9 -10.80 9.49 1.49
N ARG A 10 -11.44 9.62 0.32
CA ARG A 10 -10.77 9.56 -0.96
C ARG A 10 -10.11 10.91 -1.32
N GLY A 11 -8.84 10.87 -1.77
CA GLY A 11 -8.15 11.99 -2.42
C GLY A 11 -7.76 13.17 -1.51
N LYS A 12 -7.86 13.03 -0.18
CA LYS A 12 -7.59 14.12 0.78
C LYS A 12 -6.52 13.81 1.83
N SER A 13 -5.97 12.61 1.83
CA SER A 13 -5.13 12.11 2.92
C SER A 13 -3.78 11.57 2.48
N CYS A 14 -3.39 11.76 1.22
CA CYS A 14 -2.07 11.44 0.67
C CYS A 14 -1.60 9.99 0.91
N VAL A 15 -2.50 9.00 0.86
CA VAL A 15 -2.20 7.58 1.16
C VAL A 15 -1.02 7.09 0.33
N THR A 16 -1.12 7.19 -1.01
CA THR A 16 -0.11 6.74 -1.96
C THR A 16 1.26 7.39 -1.74
N SER A 17 1.29 8.73 -1.57
CA SER A 17 2.53 9.46 -1.32
C SER A 17 3.16 9.09 0.01
N ASN A 18 2.36 8.94 1.08
CA ASN A 18 2.83 8.52 2.38
C ASN A 18 3.40 7.10 2.36
N LEU A 19 2.75 6.18 1.63
CA LEU A 19 3.26 4.83 1.45
C LEU A 19 4.60 4.85 0.71
N ALA A 20 4.73 5.60 -0.39
CA ALA A 20 5.98 5.73 -1.13
C ALA A 20 7.11 6.27 -0.24
N CYS A 21 6.86 7.36 0.51
CA CYS A 21 7.83 7.92 1.46
C CYS A 21 8.23 6.90 2.54
N MET A 22 7.27 6.22 3.14
CA MET A 22 7.55 5.23 4.19
C MET A 22 8.31 4.01 3.65
N GLY A 23 8.02 3.57 2.42
CA GLY A 23 8.77 2.51 1.76
C GLY A 23 10.24 2.89 1.54
N ILE A 24 10.49 4.11 1.08
CA ILE A 24 11.86 4.65 0.93
C ILE A 24 12.57 4.72 2.29
N LEU A 25 11.93 5.30 3.30
CA LEU A 25 12.51 5.42 4.65
C LEU A 25 12.84 4.05 5.26
N ALA A 26 11.93 3.07 5.14
CA ALA A 26 12.16 1.72 5.63
C ALA A 26 13.36 1.02 4.94
N SER A 27 13.61 1.37 3.66
CA SER A 27 14.72 0.82 2.89
C SER A 27 16.05 1.52 3.15
N LEU A 28 16.02 2.76 3.63
CA LEU A 28 17.20 3.53 4.02
C LEU A 28 17.65 3.23 5.46
N ASP A 29 16.81 2.59 6.27
CA ASP A 29 17.13 2.27 7.66
C ASP A 29 18.40 1.41 7.74
N SER A 30 19.46 2.00 8.29
CA SER A 30 20.78 1.38 8.43
C SER A 30 20.80 0.19 9.39
N ALA A 31 19.88 0.14 10.35
CA ALA A 31 19.74 -0.97 11.30
C ALA A 31 19.26 -2.27 10.62
N ASN A 32 18.58 -2.15 9.49
CA ASN A 32 17.99 -3.27 8.75
C ASN A 32 18.56 -3.40 7.32
N ARG A 33 19.88 -3.43 7.19
CA ARG A 33 20.59 -3.38 5.89
C ARG A 33 20.19 -4.43 4.86
N GLN A 34 19.63 -5.56 5.29
CA GLN A 34 19.25 -6.67 4.41
C GLN A 34 17.73 -6.79 4.20
N ARG A 35 16.92 -5.92 4.82
CA ARG A 35 15.45 -5.99 4.71
C ARG A 35 15.00 -5.71 3.29
N LYS A 36 14.21 -6.63 2.74
CA LYS A 36 13.53 -6.47 1.46
C LYS A 36 12.11 -5.99 1.67
N THR A 37 11.76 -4.90 1.02
CA THR A 37 10.44 -4.28 1.07
C THR A 37 9.81 -4.32 -0.31
N ILE A 38 8.57 -4.80 -0.41
CA ILE A 38 7.79 -4.75 -1.64
C ILE A 38 6.55 -3.88 -1.44
N LEU A 39 6.30 -3.01 -2.42
CA LEU A 39 5.14 -2.12 -2.48
C LEU A 39 4.21 -2.57 -3.59
N PHE A 40 2.91 -2.56 -3.35
CA PHE A 40 1.91 -2.69 -4.40
C PHE A 40 0.65 -1.91 -4.09
N GLU A 41 -0.19 -1.73 -5.10
CA GLU A 41 -1.46 -1.01 -5.00
C GLU A 41 -2.65 -1.94 -5.27
N ASN A 42 -3.71 -1.75 -4.51
CA ASN A 42 -4.98 -2.47 -4.65
C ASN A 42 -6.09 -1.51 -5.13
N HIS A 43 -5.80 -0.77 -6.22
CA HIS A 43 -6.75 0.13 -6.84
C HIS A 43 -6.32 0.51 -8.28
N HIS A 44 -7.29 0.97 -9.08
CA HIS A 44 -7.06 1.45 -10.46
C HIS A 44 -7.17 2.98 -10.57
N ASN A 45 -6.66 3.73 -9.58
CA ASN A 45 -6.68 5.20 -9.63
C ASN A 45 -5.61 5.73 -10.60
N LEU A 46 -5.85 6.93 -11.16
CA LEU A 46 -4.88 7.63 -12.00
C LEU A 46 -3.59 8.01 -11.26
N MET A 47 -3.75 8.47 -10.02
CA MET A 47 -2.62 8.73 -9.11
C MET A 47 -2.24 7.42 -8.44
N ASN A 48 -1.05 6.96 -8.71
CA ASN A 48 -0.57 5.64 -8.32
C ASN A 48 0.88 5.69 -7.79
N LEU A 49 1.32 4.58 -7.24
CA LEU A 49 2.68 4.42 -6.71
C LEU A 49 3.76 4.66 -7.76
N GLU A 50 3.53 4.22 -8.98
CA GLU A 50 4.47 4.44 -10.09
C GLU A 50 4.76 5.94 -10.26
N SER A 51 3.71 6.79 -10.23
CA SER A 51 3.85 8.24 -10.33
C SER A 51 4.59 8.86 -9.17
N SER A 52 4.52 8.24 -7.99
CA SER A 52 5.17 8.73 -6.78
C SER A 52 6.62 8.27 -6.64
N LEU A 53 6.96 7.13 -7.25
CA LEU A 53 8.29 6.51 -7.14
C LEU A 53 9.22 6.86 -8.30
N PHE A 54 8.68 7.15 -9.48
CA PHE A 54 9.47 7.31 -10.71
C PHE A 54 9.20 8.65 -11.40
N SER A 55 10.27 9.25 -11.97
CA SER A 55 10.13 10.43 -12.82
C SER A 55 9.45 10.11 -14.15
N GLU A 56 8.93 11.12 -14.86
CA GLU A 56 8.35 10.94 -16.19
C GLU A 56 9.33 10.27 -17.18
N PHE A 57 10.58 10.70 -17.16
CA PHE A 57 11.64 10.12 -18.02
C PHE A 57 11.86 8.63 -17.71
N SER A 58 11.88 8.26 -16.45
CA SER A 58 12.01 6.86 -16.03
C SER A 58 10.78 6.01 -16.37
N LYS A 59 9.58 6.63 -16.46
CA LYS A 59 8.34 5.93 -16.82
C LYS A 59 8.32 5.49 -18.28
N ASP A 60 8.87 6.30 -19.19
CA ASP A 60 8.91 5.95 -20.60
C ASP A 60 9.89 4.81 -20.86
N GLN A 61 11.07 4.84 -20.25
CA GLN A 61 12.00 3.70 -20.28
C GLN A 61 11.37 2.41 -19.74
N VAL A 62 10.60 2.52 -18.66
CA VAL A 62 9.90 1.37 -18.07
C VAL A 62 8.81 0.83 -18.96
N ARG A 63 8.05 1.71 -19.63
CA ARG A 63 7.02 1.26 -20.57
C ARG A 63 7.64 0.48 -21.74
N GLU A 64 8.80 0.93 -22.21
CA GLU A 64 9.54 0.23 -23.23
C GLU A 64 10.09 -1.10 -22.72
N GLU A 65 10.75 -1.12 -21.56
CA GLU A 65 11.25 -2.34 -20.92
C GLU A 65 10.12 -3.33 -20.58
N CYS A 66 8.99 -2.85 -20.03
CA CYS A 66 7.83 -3.68 -19.74
C CYS A 66 7.17 -4.27 -20.99
N GLN A 67 7.20 -3.57 -22.13
CA GLN A 67 6.72 -4.11 -23.39
C GLN A 67 7.65 -5.19 -23.98
N TYR A 68 8.95 -5.01 -23.81
CA TYR A 68 9.96 -5.93 -24.39
C TYR A 68 10.28 -7.12 -23.50
N GLU A 69 10.24 -6.99 -22.17
CA GLU A 69 10.66 -8.05 -21.24
C GLU A 69 9.50 -8.83 -20.61
N GLY A 70 8.24 -8.54 -20.97
CA GLY A 70 7.09 -9.29 -20.47
C GLY A 70 6.82 -9.12 -18.99
N TYR A 71 7.14 -7.96 -18.41
CA TYR A 71 6.81 -7.62 -17.03
C TYR A 71 5.30 -7.78 -16.78
N ARG A 72 4.94 -8.72 -15.92
CA ARG A 72 3.53 -9.05 -15.64
C ARG A 72 3.04 -8.52 -14.30
N GLY A 73 3.97 -8.11 -13.42
CA GLY A 73 3.64 -7.48 -12.15
C GLY A 73 2.68 -8.30 -11.29
N MET A 74 1.68 -7.63 -10.70
CA MET A 74 0.68 -8.26 -9.83
C MET A 74 -0.12 -9.35 -10.54
N GLU A 75 -0.36 -9.23 -11.85
CA GLU A 75 -1.09 -10.24 -12.63
C GLU A 75 -0.38 -11.61 -12.60
N GLU A 76 0.94 -11.62 -12.63
CA GLU A 76 1.72 -12.84 -12.54
C GLU A 76 1.66 -13.46 -11.15
N VAL A 77 1.67 -12.63 -10.11
CA VAL A 77 1.50 -13.10 -8.73
C VAL A 77 0.11 -13.76 -8.56
N LEU A 78 -0.94 -13.10 -9.06
CA LEU A 78 -2.30 -13.67 -9.05
C LEU A 78 -2.38 -14.98 -9.82
N TYR A 79 -1.74 -15.04 -10.99
CA TYR A 79 -1.70 -16.26 -11.78
C TYR A 79 -0.96 -17.40 -11.07
N ALA A 80 0.17 -17.11 -10.45
CA ALA A 80 0.94 -18.07 -9.67
C ALA A 80 0.13 -18.66 -8.52
N VAL A 81 -0.57 -17.79 -7.78
CA VAL A 81 -1.43 -18.23 -6.67
C VAL A 81 -2.58 -19.10 -7.17
N GLU A 82 -3.24 -18.72 -8.25
CA GLU A 82 -4.34 -19.51 -8.86
C GLU A 82 -3.89 -20.89 -9.31
N LYS A 83 -2.68 -21.02 -9.79
CA LYS A 83 -2.10 -22.28 -10.27
C LYS A 83 -1.40 -23.10 -9.18
N GLY A 84 -1.31 -22.57 -7.96
CA GLY A 84 -0.53 -23.17 -6.89
C GLY A 84 0.97 -23.22 -7.21
N HIS A 85 1.45 -22.32 -8.07
CA HIS A 85 2.83 -22.26 -8.50
C HIS A 85 3.70 -21.56 -7.45
N ILE A 86 4.77 -22.19 -7.05
CA ILE A 86 5.74 -21.61 -6.13
C ILE A 86 6.93 -21.14 -6.96
N TYR A 87 6.95 -19.85 -7.29
CA TYR A 87 8.12 -19.26 -7.95
C TYR A 87 9.32 -19.21 -7.00
N SER A 88 10.51 -19.19 -7.58
CA SER A 88 11.72 -18.83 -6.85
C SER A 88 11.71 -17.33 -6.49
N SER A 89 12.52 -16.94 -5.50
CA SER A 89 12.68 -15.52 -5.16
C SER A 89 13.10 -14.69 -6.38
N ARG A 90 13.92 -15.25 -7.26
CA ARG A 90 14.39 -14.58 -8.49
C ARG A 90 13.22 -14.23 -9.42
N GLU A 91 12.28 -15.14 -9.63
CA GLU A 91 11.13 -14.93 -10.52
C GLU A 91 10.18 -13.86 -9.99
N ILE A 92 9.97 -13.77 -8.66
CA ILE A 92 9.17 -12.69 -8.07
C ILE A 92 9.82 -11.33 -8.29
N PHE A 93 11.15 -11.22 -8.07
CA PHE A 93 11.85 -9.97 -8.29
C PHE A 93 12.00 -9.60 -9.76
N GLN A 94 11.87 -10.55 -10.68
CA GLN A 94 11.74 -10.27 -12.12
C GLN A 94 10.39 -9.66 -12.49
N ASN A 95 9.34 -9.94 -11.73
CA ASN A 95 8.02 -9.34 -11.91
C ASN A 95 7.85 -8.01 -11.17
N ALA A 96 8.79 -7.66 -10.29
CA ALA A 96 8.81 -6.43 -9.52
C ALA A 96 9.92 -5.51 -10.02
N ARG A 97 9.69 -4.21 -9.92
CA ARG A 97 10.66 -3.19 -10.29
C ARG A 97 11.47 -2.74 -9.09
N GLY A 98 12.79 -2.75 -9.19
CA GLY A 98 13.67 -2.17 -8.18
C GLY A 98 13.56 -0.64 -8.17
N CYS A 99 13.26 -0.07 -6.98
CA CYS A 99 13.16 1.37 -6.77
C CYS A 99 14.40 1.93 -6.07
N LEU A 100 15.02 1.13 -5.18
CA LEU A 100 16.19 1.53 -4.41
C LEU A 100 17.11 0.32 -4.22
N GLY A 101 17.93 0.05 -5.21
CA GLY A 101 18.80 -1.13 -5.24
C GLY A 101 18.00 -2.42 -5.07
N GLU A 102 18.55 -3.35 -4.28
CA GLU A 102 17.92 -4.64 -3.99
C GLU A 102 17.05 -4.64 -2.72
N LYS A 103 16.66 -3.47 -2.22
CA LYS A 103 15.96 -3.33 -0.93
C LYS A 103 14.49 -2.92 -1.07
N LEU A 104 14.18 -2.09 -2.06
CA LEU A 104 12.84 -1.60 -2.31
C LEU A 104 12.39 -1.99 -3.70
N PHE A 105 11.28 -2.70 -3.75
CA PHE A 105 10.67 -3.18 -4.98
C PHE A 105 9.24 -2.64 -5.09
N TYR A 106 8.84 -2.30 -6.29
CA TYR A 106 7.46 -2.00 -6.65
C TYR A 106 6.91 -3.11 -7.54
N LEU A 107 5.76 -3.66 -7.19
CA LEU A 107 5.05 -4.64 -8.00
C LEU A 107 3.99 -3.90 -8.83
N PRO A 108 4.22 -3.68 -10.12
CA PRO A 108 3.32 -2.89 -10.95
C PRO A 108 2.00 -3.61 -11.16
N GLN A 109 0.94 -2.82 -11.35
CA GLN A 109 -0.38 -3.30 -11.73
C GLN A 109 -0.63 -2.99 -13.21
N LYS A 110 -1.22 -3.93 -13.94
CA LYS A 110 -1.56 -3.74 -15.34
C LYS A 110 -2.70 -2.73 -15.47
N ARG A 111 -2.44 -1.59 -16.11
CA ARG A 111 -3.43 -0.50 -16.25
C ARG A 111 -4.57 -0.81 -17.22
N GLU A 112 -4.29 -1.61 -18.25
CA GLU A 112 -5.25 -2.00 -19.29
C GLU A 112 -6.13 -3.18 -18.87
N GLY A 113 -5.99 -3.67 -17.64
CA GLY A 113 -6.78 -4.75 -17.08
C GLY A 113 -8.21 -4.31 -16.77
N ASN A 114 -9.13 -5.27 -16.73
CA ASN A 114 -10.49 -5.02 -16.25
C ASN A 114 -10.47 -4.92 -14.70
N PRO A 115 -10.86 -3.77 -14.11
CA PRO A 115 -10.86 -3.56 -12.67
C PRO A 115 -11.73 -4.56 -11.90
N ASP A 116 -12.87 -5.00 -12.48
CA ASP A 116 -13.77 -5.95 -11.82
C ASP A 116 -13.17 -7.35 -11.74
N ILE A 117 -12.43 -7.75 -12.77
CA ILE A 117 -11.70 -9.03 -12.78
C ILE A 117 -10.58 -9.00 -11.75
N PHE A 118 -9.82 -7.92 -11.69
CA PHE A 118 -8.78 -7.73 -10.67
C PHE A 118 -9.36 -7.79 -9.26
N GLU A 119 -10.44 -7.02 -9.01
CA GLU A 119 -11.13 -7.01 -7.72
C GLU A 119 -11.63 -8.41 -7.33
N TYR A 120 -12.25 -9.13 -8.26
CA TYR A 120 -12.71 -10.50 -8.02
C TYR A 120 -11.55 -11.43 -7.62
N ARG A 121 -10.45 -11.42 -8.38
CA ARG A 121 -9.26 -12.26 -8.11
C ARG A 121 -8.62 -11.87 -6.77
N MET A 122 -8.36 -10.58 -6.53
CA MET A 122 -7.78 -10.08 -5.28
C MET A 122 -8.67 -10.39 -4.08
N SER A 123 -9.99 -10.26 -4.20
CA SER A 123 -10.89 -10.57 -3.10
C SER A 123 -10.94 -12.07 -2.79
N ARG A 124 -10.84 -12.93 -3.81
CA ARG A 124 -10.82 -14.38 -3.64
C ARG A 124 -9.51 -14.87 -3.02
N ASP A 125 -8.38 -14.41 -3.56
CA ASP A 125 -7.05 -14.97 -3.29
C ASP A 125 -6.19 -14.11 -2.36
N CYS A 126 -6.75 -13.07 -1.74
CA CYS A 126 -6.04 -12.05 -0.95
C CYS A 126 -5.05 -12.67 0.04
N GLN A 127 -5.51 -13.59 0.88
CA GLN A 127 -4.66 -14.22 1.89
C GLN A 127 -3.48 -14.97 1.26
N ALA A 128 -3.73 -15.74 0.22
CA ALA A 128 -2.69 -16.49 -0.47
C ALA A 128 -1.67 -15.56 -1.16
N VAL A 129 -2.14 -14.48 -1.79
CA VAL A 129 -1.28 -13.45 -2.39
C VAL A 129 -0.38 -12.81 -1.33
N LEU A 130 -0.93 -12.39 -0.19
CA LEU A 130 -0.17 -11.77 0.88
C LEU A 130 0.85 -12.73 1.49
N GLN A 131 0.48 -13.97 1.75
CA GLN A 131 1.40 -15.01 2.23
C GLN A 131 2.50 -15.31 1.21
N TYR A 132 2.16 -15.31 -0.06
CA TYR A 132 3.11 -15.51 -1.15
C TYR A 132 4.15 -14.37 -1.18
N LEU A 133 3.74 -13.11 -1.08
CA LEU A 133 4.64 -11.96 -1.06
C LEU A 133 5.50 -11.92 0.22
N GLU A 134 4.95 -12.28 1.38
CA GLU A 134 5.70 -12.36 2.64
C GLU A 134 6.80 -13.43 2.65
N ARG A 135 6.66 -14.48 1.85
CA ARG A 135 7.68 -15.53 1.77
C ARG A 135 9.05 -15.02 1.30
N TYR A 136 9.05 -13.96 0.50
CA TYR A 136 10.25 -13.43 -0.17
C TYR A 136 10.61 -12.01 0.25
N ASN A 137 9.75 -11.37 1.03
CA ASN A 137 9.93 -9.99 1.48
C ASN A 137 9.70 -9.89 2.99
N ASP A 138 10.57 -9.15 3.68
CA ASP A 138 10.43 -8.89 5.10
C ASP A 138 9.27 -7.95 5.41
N LEU A 139 8.97 -7.06 4.46
CA LEU A 139 7.94 -6.05 4.57
C LEU A 139 7.13 -5.95 3.27
N VAL A 140 5.82 -6.14 3.38
CA VAL A 140 4.85 -5.97 2.30
C VAL A 140 4.00 -4.76 2.64
N MET A 141 4.10 -3.68 1.86
CA MET A 141 3.34 -2.45 2.04
C MET A 141 2.30 -2.30 0.93
N ILE A 142 1.08 -1.99 1.30
CA ILE A 142 -0.08 -2.07 0.41
C ILE A 142 -0.81 -0.73 0.38
N ASP A 143 -0.91 -0.11 -0.80
CA ASP A 143 -1.82 1.02 -1.01
C ASP A 143 -3.23 0.50 -1.23
N THR A 144 -4.10 0.72 -0.26
CA THR A 144 -5.44 0.14 -0.25
C THR A 144 -6.50 1.20 -0.46
N SER A 145 -7.42 0.93 -1.38
CA SER A 145 -8.55 1.80 -1.70
C SER A 145 -9.42 2.10 -0.47
N CYS A 146 -9.92 3.34 -0.39
CA CYS A 146 -10.94 3.75 0.58
C CYS A 146 -12.35 3.23 0.25
N SER A 147 -12.52 2.55 -0.89
CA SER A 147 -13.80 1.97 -1.29
C SER A 147 -14.18 0.77 -0.44
N PHE A 148 -15.48 0.42 -0.44
CA PHE A 148 -16.01 -0.77 0.23
C PHE A 148 -15.78 -2.06 -0.57
N LEU A 149 -14.73 -2.12 -1.37
CA LEU A 149 -14.36 -3.31 -2.13
C LEU A 149 -14.00 -4.46 -1.17
N ASN A 150 -14.34 -5.68 -1.57
CA ASN A 150 -14.07 -6.87 -0.77
C ASN A 150 -12.57 -7.13 -0.62
N SER A 151 -11.78 -6.86 -1.68
CA SER A 151 -10.32 -6.96 -1.61
C SER A 151 -9.73 -6.03 -0.56
N SER A 152 -10.17 -4.75 -0.54
CA SER A 152 -9.73 -3.77 0.46
C SER A 152 -10.06 -4.21 1.88
N ARG A 153 -11.27 -4.73 2.10
CA ARG A 153 -11.68 -5.26 3.41
C ARG A 153 -10.77 -6.42 3.83
N ARG A 154 -10.54 -7.39 2.96
CA ARG A 154 -9.67 -8.54 3.24
C ARG A 154 -8.22 -8.12 3.51
N ILE A 155 -7.67 -7.19 2.74
CA ILE A 155 -6.33 -6.64 3.00
C ILE A 155 -6.27 -6.01 4.39
N LEU A 156 -7.28 -5.20 4.76
CA LEU A 156 -7.32 -4.58 6.08
C LEU A 156 -7.49 -5.61 7.21
N GLU A 157 -8.15 -6.73 6.97
CA GLU A 157 -8.28 -7.83 7.94
C GLU A 157 -6.96 -8.60 8.09
N GLU A 158 -6.28 -8.92 7.00
CA GLU A 158 -5.04 -9.71 6.94
C GLU A 158 -3.77 -8.91 7.31
N ALA A 159 -3.79 -7.59 7.24
CA ALA A 159 -2.65 -6.75 7.58
C ALA A 159 -2.30 -6.86 9.06
N ASP A 160 -1.00 -6.93 9.37
CA ASP A 160 -0.48 -6.93 10.75
C ASP A 160 -0.59 -5.53 11.36
N LEU A 161 -0.47 -4.49 10.52
CA LEU A 161 -0.56 -3.08 10.87
C LEU A 161 -1.35 -2.32 9.80
N VAL A 162 -2.15 -1.35 10.22
CA VAL A 162 -2.82 -0.41 9.31
C VAL A 162 -2.34 1.01 9.58
N VAL A 163 -1.71 1.63 8.59
CA VAL A 163 -1.41 3.05 8.63
C VAL A 163 -2.62 3.82 8.11
N VAL A 164 -3.36 4.40 9.03
CA VAL A 164 -4.58 5.16 8.72
C VAL A 164 -4.20 6.61 8.44
N ASN A 165 -4.39 7.03 7.19
CA ASN A 165 -4.14 8.40 6.77
C ASN A 165 -5.37 9.26 7.07
N LEU A 166 -5.27 10.10 8.08
CA LEU A 166 -6.34 10.97 8.56
C LEU A 166 -6.41 12.26 7.73
N PHE A 167 -7.62 12.74 7.52
CA PHE A 167 -7.90 14.07 6.99
C PHE A 167 -8.37 14.99 8.12
N GLN A 168 -7.79 16.20 8.23
CA GLN A 168 -8.12 17.19 9.29
C GLN A 168 -9.50 17.82 9.11
N ASN A 169 -10.52 16.98 9.05
CA ASN A 169 -11.93 17.38 8.97
C ASN A 169 -12.72 16.69 10.08
N GLU A 170 -13.44 17.45 10.89
CA GLU A 170 -14.14 16.95 12.07
C GLU A 170 -15.15 15.84 11.74
N ALA A 171 -15.93 16.00 10.67
CA ALA A 171 -16.91 15.01 10.25
C ALA A 171 -16.24 13.70 9.79
N ALA A 172 -15.15 13.81 9.01
CA ALA A 172 -14.40 12.66 8.54
C ALA A 172 -13.74 11.90 9.70
N LEU A 173 -13.13 12.61 10.65
CA LEU A 173 -12.55 12.03 11.86
C LEU A 173 -13.59 11.35 12.72
N SER A 174 -14.70 12.03 13.01
CA SER A 174 -15.81 11.48 13.80
C SER A 174 -16.39 10.23 13.15
N HIS A 175 -16.59 10.25 11.83
CA HIS A 175 -17.04 9.08 11.09
C HIS A 175 -16.06 7.90 11.22
N PHE A 176 -14.76 8.14 11.03
CA PHE A 176 -13.75 7.09 11.16
C PHE A 176 -13.73 6.51 12.59
N PHE A 177 -13.58 7.35 13.60
CA PHE A 177 -13.44 6.88 14.98
C PHE A 177 -14.71 6.21 15.54
N SER A 178 -15.88 6.50 14.98
CA SER A 178 -17.14 5.86 15.38
C SER A 178 -17.38 4.52 14.67
N ASN A 179 -16.94 4.37 13.41
CA ASN A 179 -17.37 3.24 12.59
C ASN A 179 -16.29 2.17 12.34
N TYR A 180 -14.99 2.47 12.57
CA TYR A 180 -13.90 1.56 12.22
C TYR A 180 -13.13 1.03 13.44
N SER A 181 -13.86 0.57 14.46
CA SER A 181 -13.29 0.07 15.73
C SER A 181 -12.30 -1.11 15.53
N ASN A 182 -12.56 -1.99 14.58
CA ASN A 182 -11.68 -3.13 14.29
C ASN A 182 -10.34 -2.70 13.70
N ILE A 183 -10.32 -1.68 12.83
CA ILE A 183 -9.08 -1.13 12.26
C ILE A 183 -8.26 -0.45 13.36
N ARG A 184 -8.90 0.26 14.27
CA ARG A 184 -8.25 0.99 15.37
C ARG A 184 -7.36 0.11 16.26
N LYS A 185 -7.65 -1.16 16.40
CA LYS A 185 -6.88 -2.10 17.24
C LYS A 185 -5.44 -2.32 16.75
N LYS A 186 -5.19 -2.10 15.47
CA LYS A 186 -3.89 -2.26 14.82
C LYS A 186 -3.49 -1.05 13.99
N ALA A 187 -3.99 0.13 14.35
CA ALA A 187 -3.78 1.37 13.61
C ALA A 187 -2.61 2.18 14.16
N PHE A 188 -1.79 2.67 13.22
CA PHE A 188 -1.01 3.89 13.38
C PHE A 188 -1.61 4.97 12.52
N TYR A 189 -1.48 6.23 12.93
CA TYR A 189 -2.15 7.33 12.26
C TYR A 189 -1.12 8.26 11.64
N LEU A 190 -1.41 8.74 10.44
CA LEU A 190 -0.72 9.85 9.80
C LEU A 190 -1.75 10.93 9.46
N ILE A 191 -1.41 12.18 9.67
CA ILE A 191 -2.22 13.29 9.16
C ILE A 191 -1.62 13.66 7.81
N GLY A 192 -2.31 13.28 6.74
CA GLY A 192 -1.94 13.69 5.39
C GLY A 192 -2.26 15.16 5.18
N ASN A 193 -1.32 15.89 4.57
CA ASN A 193 -1.46 17.32 4.30
C ASN A 193 -1.81 18.14 5.56
N TYR A 194 -0.92 18.08 6.57
CA TYR A 194 -1.14 18.72 7.86
C TYR A 194 -1.20 20.26 7.75
N GLU A 195 -2.27 20.86 8.26
CA GLU A 195 -2.50 22.30 8.35
C GLU A 195 -2.46 22.72 9.83
N GLY A 196 -1.47 23.53 10.20
CA GLY A 196 -1.23 23.92 11.60
C GLY A 196 -2.28 24.83 12.20
N ASP A 197 -3.00 25.60 11.39
CA ASP A 197 -4.07 26.52 11.74
C ASP A 197 -5.48 25.90 11.67
N SER A 198 -5.56 24.61 11.34
CA SER A 198 -6.80 23.84 11.40
C SER A 198 -7.31 23.73 12.84
N CYS A 199 -8.63 23.80 13.04
CA CYS A 199 -9.25 23.53 14.34
C CYS A 199 -9.04 22.08 14.84
N MET A 200 -8.67 21.16 13.95
CA MET A 200 -8.36 19.75 14.25
C MET A 200 -6.83 19.52 14.22
N THR A 201 -6.11 20.23 15.08
CA THR A 201 -4.67 20.03 15.24
C THR A 201 -4.34 18.62 15.74
N ARG A 202 -3.07 18.19 15.61
CA ARG A 202 -2.59 16.93 16.17
C ARG A 202 -3.00 16.76 17.65
N GLY A 203 -2.80 17.82 18.46
CA GLY A 203 -3.15 17.81 19.88
C GLY A 203 -4.62 17.59 20.14
N GLU A 204 -5.50 18.27 19.39
CA GLU A 204 -6.95 18.11 19.49
C GLU A 204 -7.40 16.69 19.07
N ILE A 205 -6.83 16.14 17.99
CA ILE A 205 -7.12 14.78 17.54
C ILE A 205 -6.73 13.75 18.60
N LEU A 206 -5.51 13.84 19.15
CA LEU A 206 -5.03 12.94 20.21
C LEU A 206 -5.97 12.98 21.43
N LYS A 207 -6.29 14.16 21.90
CA LYS A 207 -7.15 14.38 23.08
C LYS A 207 -8.59 13.88 22.85
N ARG A 208 -9.21 14.30 21.74
CA ARG A 208 -10.62 14.03 21.43
C ARG A 208 -10.89 12.54 21.23
N TYR A 209 -10.00 11.86 20.52
CA TYR A 209 -10.17 10.43 20.17
C TYR A 209 -9.35 9.48 21.06
N ARG A 210 -8.69 10.01 22.10
CA ARG A 210 -7.92 9.25 23.09
C ARG A 210 -6.85 8.35 22.41
N ILE A 211 -6.10 8.94 21.48
CA ILE A 211 -5.03 8.24 20.77
C ILE A 211 -3.74 8.36 21.59
N PRO A 212 -2.97 7.28 21.81
CA PRO A 212 -1.65 7.38 22.37
C PRO A 212 -0.74 8.25 21.48
N GLY A 213 0.06 9.14 22.09
CA GLY A 213 0.94 10.05 21.33
C GLY A 213 1.99 9.36 20.45
N SER A 214 2.31 8.11 20.77
CA SER A 214 3.19 7.25 19.96
C SER A 214 2.53 6.67 18.70
N HIS A 215 1.21 6.80 18.55
CA HIS A 215 0.45 6.27 17.43
C HIS A 215 0.05 7.33 16.39
N LEU A 216 0.43 8.61 16.58
CA LEU A 216 0.13 9.72 15.66
C LEU A 216 1.31 10.68 15.51
#